data_646a345992eca8ebad2d5065e7a8c66d
#
_entry.id   646a345992eca8ebad2d5065e7a8c66d
#
_cell.length_a   1.000
_cell.length_b   1.000
_cell.length_c   1.000
_cell.angle_alpha   90.00
_cell.angle_beta   90.00
_cell.angle_gamma   90.00
#
_symmetry.space_group_name_H-M   'P 1'
#
loop_
_entity.id
_entity.type
_entity.pdbx_description
1 polymer ?
#
loop_
_entity_poly.entity_id
_entity_poly.type
_entity_poly.pdbx_seq_one_letter_code
_entity_poly.pdbx_strand_id
1 'polypeptide(L)'
;TYQGLDHCRGLLKFHRGVAIKSDDDLKWLGIHGANSFGNDKDPFEARLKWAEENTALAHRIAKDPRSNQEWTEAENPWAYLAWCFEWSAYHSRDSKNFLSHLPCAMDATNSGLQLLSLLARDTEGCEATNVAPTDSPADIYRLVAEDTQRKIEQDARDGKEFAAKWLEFGLSRKLSKRPVMCYPYGLTAYSARDYVKDWYITTKEERGVDCIFGKRKVYPAVKYLGNHLWDSIGSLLTKPKEVMDWFQQAASAKAKQNKPLTWMTPT
;
A
#
# COMPACT_ATOMS: atom_id res chain seq x y z
N THR A 1 -11.48 1.17 -8.33
CA THR A 1 -11.27 -0.24 -7.94
C THR A 1 -12.45 -0.77 -7.15
N TYR A 2 -13.00 -1.90 -7.55
CA TYR A 2 -14.08 -2.54 -6.81
C TYR A 2 -13.60 -2.93 -5.41
N GLN A 3 -14.34 -2.51 -4.39
CA GLN A 3 -14.06 -2.83 -3.00
C GLN A 3 -14.90 -4.04 -2.56
N GLY A 4 -14.31 -4.95 -1.81
CA GLY A 4 -15.01 -6.13 -1.32
C GLY A 4 -14.05 -7.23 -0.91
N LEU A 5 -14.63 -8.31 -0.39
CA LEU A 5 -13.87 -9.51 -0.03
C LEU A 5 -13.30 -10.17 -1.30
N ASP A 6 -12.20 -10.88 -1.15
CA ASP A 6 -11.48 -11.48 -2.28
C ASP A 6 -12.37 -12.38 -3.16
N HIS A 7 -13.24 -13.21 -2.57
CA HIS A 7 -14.17 -14.03 -3.33
C HIS A 7 -15.14 -13.22 -4.21
N CYS A 8 -15.57 -12.04 -3.75
CA CYS A 8 -16.41 -11.16 -4.55
C CYS A 8 -15.64 -10.60 -5.75
N ARG A 9 -14.36 -10.23 -5.53
CA ARG A 9 -13.47 -9.74 -6.59
C ARG A 9 -13.15 -10.83 -7.62
N GLY A 10 -12.88 -12.05 -7.16
CA GLY A 10 -12.59 -13.20 -8.02
C GLY A 10 -13.75 -13.64 -8.92
N LEU A 11 -14.99 -13.30 -8.55
CA LEU A 11 -16.18 -13.59 -9.37
C LEU A 11 -16.47 -12.54 -10.45
N LEU A 12 -15.82 -11.36 -10.38
CA LEU A 12 -16.09 -10.29 -11.35
C LEU A 12 -15.39 -10.55 -12.68
N LYS A 13 -16.16 -10.33 -13.75
CA LYS A 13 -15.65 -10.31 -15.12
C LYS A 13 -16.24 -9.15 -15.90
N PHE A 14 -15.47 -8.56 -16.79
CA PHE A 14 -15.98 -7.56 -17.72
C PHE A 14 -16.92 -8.22 -18.73
N HIS A 15 -18.05 -7.59 -19.01
CA HIS A 15 -18.96 -8.05 -20.05
C HIS A 15 -18.30 -8.05 -21.44
N ARG A 16 -17.56 -6.97 -21.75
CA ARG A 16 -16.77 -6.89 -22.98
C ARG A 16 -15.34 -7.29 -22.66
N GLY A 17 -14.85 -8.33 -23.35
CA GLY A 17 -13.45 -8.74 -23.25
C GLY A 17 -12.52 -7.79 -24.00
N VAL A 18 -11.26 -7.80 -23.59
CA VAL A 18 -10.15 -7.10 -24.26
C VAL A 18 -9.30 -8.13 -24.97
N ALA A 19 -9.01 -7.88 -26.27
CA ALA A 19 -8.18 -8.77 -27.04
C ALA A 19 -6.71 -8.67 -26.57
N ILE A 20 -6.09 -9.80 -26.30
CA ILE A 20 -4.64 -9.89 -26.07
C ILE A 20 -3.98 -10.04 -27.44
N LYS A 21 -3.31 -8.95 -27.90
CA LYS A 21 -2.75 -8.84 -29.25
C LYS A 21 -1.23 -8.86 -29.28
N SER A 22 -0.58 -8.61 -28.16
CA SER A 22 0.86 -8.48 -28.03
C SER A 22 1.37 -9.11 -26.74
N ASP A 23 2.67 -9.35 -26.67
CA ASP A 23 3.34 -9.81 -25.46
C ASP A 23 3.21 -8.76 -24.34
N ASP A 24 3.11 -7.48 -24.68
CA ASP A 24 2.90 -6.42 -23.67
C ASP A 24 1.50 -6.49 -23.03
N ASP A 25 0.46 -6.84 -23.81
CA ASP A 25 -0.87 -7.09 -23.27
C ASP A 25 -0.85 -8.32 -22.32
N LEU A 26 -0.19 -9.40 -22.77
CA LEU A 26 -0.06 -10.63 -21.97
C LEU A 26 0.72 -10.43 -20.68
N LYS A 27 1.76 -9.58 -20.72
CA LYS A 27 2.58 -9.21 -19.58
C LYS A 27 1.72 -8.74 -18.39
N TRP A 28 0.73 -7.90 -18.63
CA TRP A 28 -0.13 -7.38 -17.55
C TRP A 28 -1.03 -8.46 -16.95
N LEU A 29 -1.48 -9.41 -17.75
CA LEU A 29 -2.21 -10.57 -17.25
C LEU A 29 -1.30 -11.46 -16.37
N GLY A 30 -0.05 -11.69 -16.79
CA GLY A 30 0.95 -12.44 -16.00
C GLY A 30 1.27 -11.74 -14.68
N ILE A 31 1.53 -10.43 -14.71
CA ILE A 31 1.78 -9.61 -13.51
C ILE A 31 0.61 -9.67 -12.54
N HIS A 32 -0.64 -9.63 -13.05
CA HIS A 32 -1.83 -9.75 -12.20
C HIS A 32 -1.89 -11.07 -11.45
N GLY A 33 -1.51 -12.18 -12.08
CA GLY A 33 -1.43 -13.49 -11.44
C GLY A 33 -0.43 -13.52 -10.29
N ALA A 34 0.79 -13.04 -10.56
CA ALA A 34 1.83 -12.95 -9.54
C ALA A 34 1.41 -12.05 -8.36
N ASN A 35 0.77 -10.90 -8.64
CA ASN A 35 0.24 -10.01 -7.60
C ASN A 35 -0.84 -10.70 -6.76
N SER A 36 -1.72 -11.46 -7.40
CA SER A 36 -2.81 -12.18 -6.71
C SER A 36 -2.27 -13.29 -5.81
N PHE A 37 -1.15 -13.91 -6.21
CA PHE A 37 -0.48 -14.92 -5.40
C PHE A 37 0.22 -14.33 -4.16
N GLY A 38 0.77 -13.11 -4.27
CA GLY A 38 1.46 -12.42 -3.17
C GLY A 38 2.83 -11.86 -3.54
N ASN A 39 3.24 -11.94 -4.82
CA ASN A 39 4.53 -11.48 -5.32
C ASN A 39 4.49 -10.00 -5.77
N ASP A 40 3.58 -9.20 -5.22
CA ASP A 40 3.31 -7.81 -5.61
C ASP A 40 4.44 -6.82 -5.27
N LYS A 41 5.49 -7.27 -4.59
CA LYS A 41 6.68 -6.47 -4.26
C LYS A 41 7.88 -6.72 -5.16
N ASP A 42 7.82 -7.78 -5.98
CA ASP A 42 8.90 -8.12 -6.90
C ASP A 42 8.93 -7.17 -8.12
N PRO A 43 10.06 -7.02 -8.81
CA PRO A 43 10.11 -6.34 -10.11
C PRO A 43 9.17 -6.96 -11.14
N PHE A 44 8.69 -6.18 -12.10
CA PHE A 44 7.73 -6.67 -13.11
C PHE A 44 8.26 -7.86 -13.92
N GLU A 45 9.53 -7.87 -14.26
CA GLU A 45 10.18 -8.97 -14.98
C GLU A 45 10.15 -10.26 -14.17
N ALA A 46 10.41 -10.18 -12.86
CA ALA A 46 10.36 -11.35 -11.97
C ALA A 46 8.93 -11.88 -11.83
N ARG A 47 7.92 -10.98 -11.75
CA ARG A 47 6.50 -11.38 -11.70
C ARG A 47 6.06 -12.06 -12.99
N LEU A 48 6.46 -11.54 -14.13
CA LEU A 48 6.14 -12.16 -15.42
C LEU A 48 6.78 -13.54 -15.54
N LYS A 49 8.07 -13.66 -15.24
CA LYS A 49 8.78 -14.93 -15.21
C LYS A 49 8.12 -15.94 -14.27
N TRP A 50 7.70 -15.51 -13.10
CA TRP A 50 6.96 -16.34 -12.15
C TRP A 50 5.65 -16.86 -12.76
N ALA A 51 4.88 -16.02 -13.46
CA ALA A 51 3.65 -16.44 -14.11
C ALA A 51 3.87 -17.48 -15.19
N GLU A 52 4.92 -17.31 -16.02
CA GLU A 52 5.34 -18.25 -17.05
C GLU A 52 5.75 -19.61 -16.46
N GLU A 53 6.59 -19.60 -15.42
CA GLU A 53 7.05 -20.81 -14.71
C GLU A 53 5.90 -21.57 -14.04
N ASN A 54 4.82 -20.86 -13.63
CA ASN A 54 3.66 -21.46 -13.00
C ASN A 54 2.50 -21.79 -13.97
N THR A 55 2.72 -21.72 -15.28
CA THR A 55 1.70 -22.03 -16.30
C THR A 55 1.16 -23.45 -16.16
N ALA A 56 2.02 -24.45 -15.93
CA ALA A 56 1.61 -25.84 -15.75
C ALA A 56 0.75 -26.03 -14.48
N LEU A 57 1.08 -25.32 -13.41
CA LEU A 57 0.30 -25.29 -12.18
C LEU A 57 -1.07 -24.66 -12.41
N ALA A 58 -1.13 -23.51 -13.07
CA ALA A 58 -2.37 -22.84 -13.43
C ALA A 58 -3.29 -23.74 -14.27
N HIS A 59 -2.74 -24.50 -15.23
CA HIS A 59 -3.52 -25.47 -16.00
C HIS A 59 -4.11 -26.60 -15.14
N ARG A 60 -3.34 -27.15 -14.19
CA ARG A 60 -3.85 -28.20 -13.28
C ARG A 60 -4.97 -27.66 -12.40
N ILE A 61 -4.77 -26.50 -11.80
CA ILE A 61 -5.77 -25.82 -10.96
C ILE A 61 -7.04 -25.54 -11.79
N ALA A 62 -6.90 -24.96 -12.97
CA ALA A 62 -8.03 -24.62 -13.83
C ALA A 62 -8.84 -25.86 -14.27
N LYS A 63 -8.18 -27.02 -14.43
CA LYS A 63 -8.83 -28.27 -14.82
C LYS A 63 -9.66 -28.88 -13.68
N ASP A 64 -9.15 -28.86 -12.47
CA ASP A 64 -9.83 -29.39 -11.28
C ASP A 64 -9.35 -28.66 -10.02
N PRO A 65 -9.98 -27.50 -9.69
CA PRO A 65 -9.56 -26.70 -8.54
C PRO A 65 -9.91 -27.32 -7.17
N ARG A 66 -10.75 -28.37 -7.16
CA ARG A 66 -11.09 -29.06 -5.92
C ARG A 66 -10.01 -30.05 -5.52
N SER A 67 -9.42 -30.73 -6.49
CA SER A 67 -8.31 -31.68 -6.26
C SER A 67 -6.95 -30.98 -6.23
N ASN A 68 -6.79 -29.82 -6.86
CA ASN A 68 -5.58 -29.02 -6.89
C ASN A 68 -5.83 -27.73 -6.10
N GLN A 69 -5.52 -27.74 -4.80
CA GLN A 69 -5.89 -26.66 -3.87
C GLN A 69 -4.77 -25.66 -3.61
N GLU A 70 -3.67 -25.71 -4.36
CA GLU A 70 -2.52 -24.81 -4.21
C GLU A 70 -2.92 -23.31 -4.35
N TRP A 71 -4.02 -23.04 -5.05
CA TRP A 71 -4.57 -21.68 -5.13
C TRP A 71 -5.02 -21.09 -3.79
N THR A 72 -5.31 -21.94 -2.79
CA THR A 72 -5.71 -21.47 -1.44
C THR A 72 -4.54 -20.91 -0.65
N GLU A 73 -3.30 -21.15 -1.07
CA GLU A 73 -2.08 -20.63 -0.46
C GLU A 73 -1.78 -19.18 -0.89
N ALA A 74 -2.45 -18.69 -1.93
CA ALA A 74 -2.28 -17.32 -2.44
C ALA A 74 -2.76 -16.27 -1.43
N GLU A 75 -2.16 -15.08 -1.44
CA GLU A 75 -2.60 -13.94 -0.61
C GLU A 75 -4.06 -13.54 -0.92
N ASN A 76 -4.46 -13.63 -2.21
CA ASN A 76 -5.82 -13.41 -2.67
C ASN A 76 -6.31 -14.67 -3.43
N PRO A 77 -6.75 -15.72 -2.72
CA PRO A 77 -6.99 -17.04 -3.31
C PRO A 77 -8.00 -17.05 -4.46
N TRP A 78 -9.11 -16.35 -4.32
CA TRP A 78 -10.16 -16.33 -5.33
C TRP A 78 -9.77 -15.52 -6.57
N ALA A 79 -9.07 -14.42 -6.39
CA ALA A 79 -8.51 -13.64 -7.50
C ALA A 79 -7.44 -14.46 -8.26
N TYR A 80 -6.60 -15.20 -7.53
CA TYR A 80 -5.63 -16.10 -8.13
C TYR A 80 -6.28 -17.28 -8.86
N LEU A 81 -7.32 -17.88 -8.30
CA LEU A 81 -8.08 -18.92 -8.98
C LEU A 81 -8.72 -18.40 -10.28
N ALA A 82 -9.30 -17.22 -10.25
CA ALA A 82 -9.84 -16.58 -11.46
C ALA A 82 -8.75 -16.36 -12.53
N TRP A 83 -7.56 -15.95 -12.10
CA TRP A 83 -6.39 -15.85 -12.99
C TRP A 83 -5.98 -17.21 -13.56
N CYS A 84 -5.94 -18.26 -12.75
CA CYS A 84 -5.61 -19.61 -13.25
C CYS A 84 -6.53 -20.05 -14.40
N PHE A 85 -7.83 -19.78 -14.30
CA PHE A 85 -8.77 -20.06 -15.38
C PHE A 85 -8.48 -19.24 -16.64
N GLU A 86 -8.23 -17.93 -16.50
CA GLU A 86 -8.00 -17.02 -17.61
C GLU A 86 -6.66 -17.32 -18.30
N TRP A 87 -5.59 -17.48 -17.51
CA TRP A 87 -4.24 -17.80 -17.99
C TRP A 87 -4.21 -19.15 -18.70
N SER A 88 -4.85 -20.18 -18.11
CA SER A 88 -5.00 -21.50 -18.72
C SER A 88 -5.77 -21.43 -20.03
N ALA A 89 -6.84 -20.66 -20.10
CA ALA A 89 -7.64 -20.50 -21.30
C ALA A 89 -6.86 -19.83 -22.44
N TYR A 90 -6.04 -18.82 -22.13
CA TYR A 90 -5.16 -18.20 -23.10
C TYR A 90 -4.15 -19.18 -23.69
N HIS A 91 -3.45 -19.92 -22.86
CA HIS A 91 -2.41 -20.86 -23.29
C HIS A 91 -2.94 -22.17 -23.93
N SER A 92 -4.24 -22.45 -23.76
CA SER A 92 -4.89 -23.65 -24.34
C SER A 92 -5.59 -23.41 -25.67
N ARG A 93 -5.71 -22.17 -26.12
CA ARG A 93 -6.46 -21.79 -27.33
C ARG A 93 -5.55 -21.14 -28.37
N ASP A 94 -6.10 -20.92 -29.57
CA ASP A 94 -5.46 -20.01 -30.54
C ASP A 94 -5.42 -18.61 -29.92
N SER A 95 -4.24 -18.21 -29.47
CA SER A 95 -4.01 -16.94 -28.76
C SER A 95 -4.34 -15.69 -29.61
N LYS A 96 -4.34 -15.83 -30.95
CA LYS A 96 -4.59 -14.69 -31.85
C LYS A 96 -5.95 -14.02 -31.70
N ASN A 97 -6.94 -14.77 -31.18
CA ASN A 97 -8.32 -14.27 -31.04
C ASN A 97 -8.80 -14.34 -29.58
N PHE A 98 -7.89 -14.44 -28.62
CA PHE A 98 -8.27 -14.53 -27.21
C PHE A 98 -8.78 -13.18 -26.67
N LEU A 99 -9.97 -13.20 -26.08
CA LEU A 99 -10.54 -12.07 -25.35
C LEU A 99 -10.45 -12.35 -23.87
N SER A 100 -9.66 -11.56 -23.17
CA SER A 100 -9.63 -11.61 -21.70
C SER A 100 -10.78 -10.79 -21.11
N HIS A 101 -11.50 -11.40 -20.19
CA HIS A 101 -12.57 -10.78 -19.41
C HIS A 101 -12.16 -10.52 -17.97
N LEU A 102 -10.95 -10.92 -17.57
CA LEU A 102 -10.47 -10.79 -16.20
C LEU A 102 -10.07 -9.35 -15.91
N PRO A 103 -10.61 -8.72 -14.84
CA PRO A 103 -10.13 -7.43 -14.38
C PRO A 103 -8.73 -7.54 -13.77
N CYS A 104 -7.74 -6.93 -14.40
CA CYS A 104 -6.41 -6.77 -13.80
C CYS A 104 -6.46 -5.63 -12.78
N ALA A 105 -6.31 -5.97 -11.51
CA ALA A 105 -6.35 -4.97 -10.45
C ALA A 105 -5.08 -4.10 -10.47
N MET A 106 -5.29 -2.79 -10.39
CA MET A 106 -4.22 -1.80 -10.22
C MET A 106 -4.53 -0.97 -8.99
N ASP A 107 -3.50 -0.62 -8.22
CA ASP A 107 -3.63 0.20 -7.03
C ASP A 107 -2.60 1.34 -7.03
N ALA A 108 -2.96 2.44 -6.39
CA ALA A 108 -2.08 3.58 -6.23
C ALA A 108 -1.24 3.43 -4.94
N THR A 109 0.00 3.88 -4.95
CA THR A 109 0.87 3.86 -3.76
C THR A 109 0.23 4.61 -2.59
N ASN A 110 -0.30 5.80 -2.85
CA ASN A 110 -1.09 6.63 -1.93
C ASN A 110 -1.74 7.75 -2.74
N SER A 111 -2.97 7.53 -3.21
CA SER A 111 -3.65 8.45 -4.12
C SER A 111 -3.81 9.88 -3.56
N GLY A 112 -4.03 10.00 -2.25
CA GLY A 112 -4.13 11.31 -1.59
C GLY A 112 -2.83 12.11 -1.67
N LEU A 113 -1.69 11.47 -1.35
CA LEU A 113 -0.37 12.11 -1.48
C LEU A 113 0.01 12.37 -2.94
N GLN A 114 -0.32 11.46 -3.85
CA GLN A 114 -0.11 11.66 -5.28
C GLN A 114 -0.79 12.94 -5.76
N LEU A 115 -2.07 13.12 -5.44
CA LEU A 115 -2.83 14.31 -5.83
C LEU A 115 -2.29 15.59 -5.18
N LEU A 116 -1.93 15.55 -3.89
CA LEU A 116 -1.35 16.71 -3.20
C LEU A 116 0.00 17.09 -3.77
N SER A 117 0.87 16.11 -4.09
CA SER A 117 2.18 16.35 -4.71
C SER A 117 2.02 16.96 -6.11
N LEU A 118 1.08 16.47 -6.92
CA LEU A 118 0.76 17.04 -8.22
C LEU A 118 0.25 18.47 -8.11
N LEU A 119 -0.66 18.76 -7.19
CA LEU A 119 -1.17 20.12 -6.93
C LEU A 119 -0.06 21.07 -6.48
N ALA A 120 0.85 20.59 -5.65
CA ALA A 120 1.99 21.33 -5.16
C ALA A 120 3.14 21.46 -6.19
N ARG A 121 3.09 20.75 -7.31
CA ARG A 121 4.20 20.58 -8.27
C ARG A 121 5.48 20.10 -7.57
N ASP A 122 5.32 19.14 -6.68
CA ASP A 122 6.36 18.56 -5.85
C ASP A 122 6.97 17.35 -6.54
N THR A 123 8.13 17.52 -7.16
CA THR A 123 8.82 16.43 -7.88
C THR A 123 9.21 15.30 -6.91
N GLU A 124 9.77 15.63 -5.74
CA GLU A 124 10.20 14.63 -4.75
C GLU A 124 9.00 13.82 -4.22
N GLY A 125 7.88 14.48 -3.93
CA GLY A 125 6.64 13.81 -3.54
C GLY A 125 6.04 12.95 -4.65
N CYS A 126 6.12 13.38 -5.91
CA CYS A 126 5.70 12.60 -7.06
C CYS A 126 6.56 11.34 -7.26
N GLU A 127 7.89 11.44 -7.10
CA GLU A 127 8.81 10.31 -7.14
C GLU A 127 8.54 9.34 -5.97
N ALA A 128 8.46 9.86 -4.74
CA ALA A 128 8.22 9.07 -3.53
C ALA A 128 6.87 8.31 -3.55
N THR A 129 5.93 8.75 -4.37
CA THR A 129 4.60 8.14 -4.52
C THR A 129 4.37 7.44 -5.87
N ASN A 130 5.43 7.28 -6.68
CA ASN A 130 5.39 6.60 -7.98
C ASN A 130 4.47 7.29 -9.02
N VAL A 131 4.33 8.60 -8.96
CA VAL A 131 3.65 9.41 -10.00
C VAL A 131 4.65 9.83 -11.07
N ALA A 132 5.85 10.24 -10.66
CA ALA A 132 6.97 10.47 -11.55
C ALA A 132 7.80 9.18 -11.73
N PRO A 133 8.35 8.93 -12.95
CA PRO A 133 9.17 7.74 -13.19
C PRO A 133 10.48 7.81 -12.37
N THR A 134 10.87 6.68 -11.82
CA THR A 134 12.12 6.46 -11.09
C THR A 134 12.74 5.13 -11.53
N ASP A 135 14.02 4.93 -11.30
CA ASP A 135 14.74 3.70 -11.68
C ASP A 135 14.18 2.45 -10.96
N SER A 136 13.60 2.65 -9.78
CA SER A 136 12.93 1.58 -9.01
C SER A 136 11.72 2.13 -8.28
N PRO A 137 10.67 1.31 -8.04
CA PRO A 137 9.50 1.78 -7.30
C PRO A 137 9.87 2.33 -5.93
N ALA A 138 9.44 3.55 -5.65
CA ALA A 138 9.61 4.18 -4.35
C ALA A 138 8.58 3.65 -3.33
N ASP A 139 8.94 3.69 -2.06
CA ASP A 139 8.08 3.31 -0.95
C ASP A 139 8.08 4.40 0.12
N ILE A 140 7.17 5.34 0.00
CA ILE A 140 7.03 6.45 0.94
C ILE A 140 6.85 5.98 2.39
N TYR A 141 6.21 4.84 2.60
CA TYR A 141 6.03 4.28 3.93
C TYR A 141 7.36 3.85 4.54
N ARG A 142 8.23 3.22 3.74
CA ARG A 142 9.57 2.85 4.16
C ARG A 142 10.43 4.06 4.42
N LEU A 143 10.40 5.06 3.55
CA LEU A 143 11.16 6.30 3.73
C LEU A 143 10.82 7.00 5.05
N VAL A 144 9.54 7.08 5.41
CA VAL A 144 9.10 7.65 6.70
C VAL A 144 9.55 6.78 7.88
N ALA A 145 9.49 5.46 7.77
CA ALA A 145 9.94 4.57 8.84
C ALA A 145 11.46 4.68 9.07
N GLU A 146 12.26 4.75 8.00
CA GLU A 146 13.71 4.92 8.06
C GLU A 146 14.11 6.28 8.64
N ASP A 147 13.42 7.35 8.26
CA ASP A 147 13.67 8.67 8.85
C ASP A 147 13.31 8.70 10.35
N THR A 148 12.19 8.08 10.71
CA THR A 148 11.82 7.91 12.12
C THR A 148 12.88 7.13 12.87
N GLN A 149 13.37 6.03 12.30
CA GLN A 149 14.43 5.22 12.91
C GLN A 149 15.71 6.01 13.11
N ARG A 150 16.17 6.77 12.12
CA ARG A 150 17.37 7.63 12.24
C ARG A 150 17.26 8.62 13.40
N LYS A 151 16.10 9.24 13.60
CA LYS A 151 15.83 10.15 14.73
C LYS A 151 15.91 9.42 16.07
N ILE A 152 15.34 8.21 16.15
CA ILE A 152 15.39 7.39 17.37
C ILE A 152 16.83 6.91 17.64
N GLU A 153 17.61 6.56 16.61
CA GLU A 153 19.03 6.21 16.76
C GLU A 153 19.86 7.37 17.30
N GLN A 154 19.58 8.60 16.85
CA GLN A 154 20.23 9.79 17.40
C GLN A 154 19.84 9.97 18.87
N ASP A 155 18.58 9.87 19.19
CA ASP A 155 18.09 9.98 20.57
C ASP A 155 18.66 8.88 21.49
N ALA A 156 18.91 7.68 20.96
CA ALA A 156 19.57 6.61 21.72
C ALA A 156 21.03 6.94 22.05
N ARG A 157 21.75 7.55 21.10
CA ARG A 157 23.11 8.07 21.35
C ARG A 157 23.13 9.15 22.41
N ASP A 158 22.09 9.97 22.43
CA ASP A 158 21.91 11.04 23.42
C ASP A 158 21.35 10.55 24.78
N GLY A 159 21.14 9.25 24.93
CA GLY A 159 20.70 8.60 26.17
C GLY A 159 19.22 8.83 26.53
N LYS A 160 18.34 9.15 25.57
CA LYS A 160 16.93 9.38 25.83
C LYS A 160 16.19 8.09 26.21
N GLU A 161 15.31 8.20 27.19
CA GLU A 161 14.74 7.08 27.98
C GLU A 161 14.13 5.94 27.13
N PHE A 162 13.41 6.25 26.06
CA PHE A 162 12.67 5.22 25.30
C PHE A 162 13.38 4.76 24.03
N ALA A 163 14.41 5.49 23.60
CA ALA A 163 15.03 5.31 22.27
C ALA A 163 15.62 3.92 22.10
N ALA A 164 16.50 3.48 23.01
CA ALA A 164 17.17 2.19 22.94
C ALA A 164 16.16 1.03 22.91
N LYS A 165 15.09 1.11 23.71
CA LYS A 165 14.05 0.07 23.74
C LYS A 165 13.24 0.00 22.45
N TRP A 166 12.96 1.13 21.78
CA TRP A 166 12.30 1.12 20.51
C TRP A 166 13.20 0.54 19.39
N LEU A 167 14.50 0.77 19.44
CA LEU A 167 15.45 0.13 18.52
C LEU A 167 15.54 -1.37 18.76
N GLU A 168 15.57 -1.82 20.01
CA GLU A 168 15.53 -3.23 20.38
C GLU A 168 14.23 -3.91 19.90
N PHE A 169 13.07 -3.25 20.04
CA PHE A 169 11.80 -3.73 19.53
C PHE A 169 11.79 -3.82 18.01
N GLY A 170 12.52 -2.94 17.34
CA GLY A 170 12.64 -2.86 15.88
C GLY A 170 11.48 -2.11 15.24
N LEU A 171 11.81 -1.05 14.53
CA LEU A 171 10.89 -0.26 13.74
C LEU A 171 10.76 -0.86 12.33
N SER A 172 9.57 -0.85 11.78
CA SER A 172 9.30 -1.45 10.48
C SER A 172 8.36 -0.58 9.63
N ARG A 173 8.32 -0.86 8.34
CA ARG A 173 7.38 -0.25 7.40
C ARG A 173 5.92 -0.29 7.88
N LYS A 174 5.52 -1.32 8.65
CA LYS A 174 4.17 -1.45 9.21
C LYS A 174 3.82 -0.30 10.17
N LEU A 175 4.82 0.26 10.88
CA LEU A 175 4.65 1.40 11.79
C LEU A 175 4.10 2.63 11.06
N SER A 176 4.70 2.97 9.91
CA SER A 176 4.40 4.20 9.16
C SER A 176 3.23 4.06 8.19
N LYS A 177 2.89 2.82 7.75
CA LYS A 177 1.92 2.59 6.68
C LYS A 177 0.59 3.27 6.95
N ARG A 178 -0.03 3.00 8.08
CA ARG A 178 -1.37 3.53 8.39
C ARG A 178 -1.37 5.05 8.65
N PRO A 179 -0.45 5.62 9.44
CA PRO A 179 -0.36 7.08 9.60
C PRO A 179 -0.14 7.83 8.29
N VAL A 180 0.78 7.38 7.44
CA VAL A 180 1.05 8.02 6.13
C VAL A 180 -0.13 7.89 5.18
N MET A 181 -0.84 6.75 5.17
CA MET A 181 -2.07 6.58 4.38
C MET A 181 -3.17 7.54 4.78
N CYS A 182 -3.32 7.79 6.08
CA CYS A 182 -4.38 8.65 6.62
C CYS A 182 -4.00 10.15 6.63
N TYR A 183 -2.72 10.48 6.42
CA TYR A 183 -2.22 11.84 6.48
C TYR A 183 -2.97 12.80 5.54
N PRO A 184 -3.15 12.50 4.24
CA PRO A 184 -3.83 13.39 3.29
C PRO A 184 -5.32 13.58 3.59
N TYR A 185 -5.88 12.78 4.48
CA TYR A 185 -7.28 12.85 4.91
C TYR A 185 -7.46 13.60 6.25
N GLY A 186 -6.45 14.37 6.67
CA GLY A 186 -6.54 15.20 7.87
C GLY A 186 -6.17 14.48 9.16
N LEU A 187 -5.30 13.47 9.10
CA LEU A 187 -4.75 12.84 10.29
C LEU A 187 -4.12 13.89 11.21
N THR A 188 -4.38 13.79 12.50
CA THR A 188 -3.76 14.64 13.54
C THR A 188 -2.60 13.91 14.21
N ALA A 189 -1.69 14.66 14.83
CA ALA A 189 -0.61 14.10 15.65
C ALA A 189 -1.15 13.21 16.78
N TYR A 190 -2.35 13.53 17.31
CA TYR A 190 -3.00 12.72 18.34
C TYR A 190 -3.41 11.34 17.77
N SER A 191 -4.13 11.31 16.66
CA SER A 191 -4.56 10.07 16.02
C SER A 191 -3.37 9.24 15.49
N ALA A 192 -2.28 9.89 15.08
CA ALA A 192 -1.06 9.18 14.70
C ALA A 192 -0.49 8.35 15.87
N ARG A 193 -0.56 8.85 17.09
CA ARG A 193 -0.13 8.12 18.30
C ARG A 193 -1.00 6.89 18.58
N ASP A 194 -2.30 6.95 18.30
CA ASP A 194 -3.19 5.79 18.45
C ASP A 194 -2.80 4.69 17.45
N TYR A 195 -2.47 5.04 16.21
CA TYR A 195 -1.96 4.07 15.23
C TYR A 195 -0.62 3.45 15.65
N VAL A 196 0.28 4.23 16.26
CA VAL A 196 1.53 3.70 16.83
C VAL A 196 1.26 2.73 17.97
N LYS A 197 0.29 3.04 18.83
CA LYS A 197 -0.14 2.16 19.92
C LYS A 197 -0.70 0.85 19.38
N ASP A 198 -1.61 0.91 18.42
CA ASP A 198 -2.22 -0.27 17.79
C ASP A 198 -1.14 -1.14 17.13
N TRP A 199 -0.22 -0.52 16.36
CA TRP A 199 0.89 -1.22 15.76
C TRP A 199 1.78 -1.92 16.80
N TYR A 200 2.10 -1.24 17.90
CA TYR A 200 2.91 -1.83 18.98
C TYR A 200 2.22 -3.04 19.61
N ILE A 201 0.93 -2.92 19.93
CA ILE A 201 0.15 -4.00 20.54
C ILE A 201 0.08 -5.20 19.62
N THR A 202 -0.33 -4.99 18.36
CA THR A 202 -0.45 -6.05 17.36
C THR A 202 0.90 -6.73 17.09
N THR A 203 1.97 -5.94 16.88
CA THR A 203 3.31 -6.49 16.61
C THR A 203 3.87 -7.27 17.80
N LYS A 204 3.62 -6.80 19.01
CA LYS A 204 3.98 -7.50 20.24
C LYS A 204 3.29 -8.86 20.34
N GLU A 205 2.00 -8.92 20.04
CA GLU A 205 1.19 -10.15 20.04
C GLU A 205 1.64 -11.11 18.93
N GLU A 206 1.83 -10.62 17.70
CA GLU A 206 2.35 -11.41 16.56
C GLU A 206 3.70 -12.06 16.87
N ARG A 207 4.56 -11.38 17.63
CA ARG A 207 5.91 -11.87 18.00
C ARG A 207 5.93 -12.70 19.29
N GLY A 208 4.84 -12.75 20.04
CA GLY A 208 4.77 -13.44 21.33
C GLY A 208 5.72 -12.85 22.40
N VAL A 209 6.00 -11.52 22.33
CA VAL A 209 6.91 -10.87 23.28
C VAL A 209 6.16 -10.09 24.34
N ASP A 210 6.76 -9.98 25.53
CA ASP A 210 6.21 -9.21 26.64
C ASP A 210 6.33 -7.70 26.42
N CYS A 211 5.63 -6.92 27.25
CA CYS A 211 5.70 -5.47 27.22
C CYS A 211 7.08 -4.97 27.67
N ILE A 212 7.89 -4.44 26.72
CA ILE A 212 9.27 -3.98 26.98
C ILE A 212 9.35 -2.69 27.81
N PHE A 213 8.26 -1.92 27.91
CA PHE A 213 8.25 -0.63 28.63
C PHE A 213 7.70 -0.74 30.05
N GLY A 214 7.05 -1.86 30.41
CA GLY A 214 6.25 -1.97 31.63
C GLY A 214 4.90 -1.22 31.49
N LYS A 215 3.86 -1.72 32.14
CA LYS A 215 2.46 -1.27 31.94
C LYS A 215 2.26 0.25 32.09
N ARG A 216 2.95 0.90 33.01
CA ARG A 216 2.80 2.33 33.28
C ARG A 216 3.52 3.24 32.28
N LYS A 217 4.53 2.73 31.57
CA LYS A 217 5.37 3.51 30.63
C LYS A 217 4.99 3.30 29.15
N VAL A 218 4.01 2.45 28.83
CA VAL A 218 3.57 2.23 27.44
C VAL A 218 3.07 3.51 26.79
N TYR A 219 2.18 4.25 27.44
CA TYR A 219 1.64 5.48 26.86
C TYR A 219 2.70 6.57 26.64
N PRO A 220 3.59 6.89 27.59
CA PRO A 220 4.71 7.79 27.34
C PRO A 220 5.63 7.34 26.19
N ALA A 221 5.95 6.04 26.11
CA ALA A 221 6.78 5.49 25.03
C ALA A 221 6.12 5.59 23.65
N VAL A 222 4.82 5.29 23.57
CA VAL A 222 4.02 5.45 22.34
C VAL A 222 3.93 6.92 21.94
N LYS A 223 3.69 7.83 22.89
CA LYS A 223 3.68 9.27 22.62
C LYS A 223 5.03 9.75 22.07
N TYR A 224 6.13 9.27 22.66
CA TYR A 224 7.48 9.58 22.22
C TYR A 224 7.70 9.15 20.75
N LEU A 225 7.46 7.88 20.42
CA LEU A 225 7.62 7.37 19.06
C LEU A 225 6.66 8.06 18.07
N GLY A 226 5.39 8.28 18.50
CA GLY A 226 4.40 8.94 17.68
C GLY A 226 4.75 10.38 17.32
N ASN A 227 5.46 11.11 18.19
CA ASN A 227 5.97 12.45 17.89
C ASN A 227 7.05 12.38 16.81
N HIS A 228 8.04 11.48 16.95
CA HIS A 228 9.09 11.30 15.95
C HIS A 228 8.53 10.88 14.58
N LEU A 229 7.56 9.97 14.56
CA LEU A 229 6.87 9.58 13.34
C LEU A 229 6.14 10.77 12.69
N TRP A 230 5.44 11.58 13.49
CA TRP A 230 4.74 12.77 13.01
C TRP A 230 5.70 13.80 12.41
N ASP A 231 6.81 14.02 13.08
CA ASP A 231 7.87 14.93 12.59
C ASP A 231 8.52 14.39 11.31
N SER A 232 8.67 13.07 11.18
CA SER A 232 9.18 12.45 9.95
C SER A 232 8.21 12.59 8.78
N ILE A 233 6.90 12.40 9.02
CA ILE A 233 5.88 12.65 8.01
C ILE A 233 5.93 14.12 7.57
N GLY A 234 5.96 15.06 8.51
CA GLY A 234 5.99 16.50 8.21
C GLY A 234 7.24 16.96 7.46
N SER A 235 8.41 16.37 7.74
CA SER A 235 9.66 16.72 7.08
C SER A 235 9.79 16.16 5.67
N LEU A 236 9.25 14.96 5.42
CA LEU A 236 9.29 14.32 4.10
C LEU A 236 8.14 14.75 3.17
N LEU A 237 7.03 15.23 3.74
CA LEU A 237 5.84 15.61 3.00
C LEU A 237 5.55 17.12 3.12
N THR A 238 6.59 17.94 3.00
CA THR A 238 6.51 19.40 3.21
C THR A 238 5.52 20.06 2.26
N LYS A 239 5.62 19.79 0.97
CA LYS A 239 4.75 20.40 -0.04
C LYS A 239 3.29 19.92 0.03
N PRO A 240 3.00 18.62 0.13
CA PRO A 240 1.66 18.14 0.45
C PRO A 240 1.06 18.79 1.70
N LYS A 241 1.88 19.00 2.75
CA LYS A 241 1.45 19.69 3.98
C LYS A 241 1.06 21.14 3.71
N GLU A 242 1.84 21.90 2.96
CA GLU A 242 1.53 23.29 2.59
C GLU A 242 0.16 23.39 1.90
N VAL A 243 -0.16 22.47 0.98
CA VAL A 243 -1.47 22.43 0.30
C VAL A 243 -2.59 22.09 1.28
N MET A 244 -2.39 21.14 2.17
CA MET A 244 -3.38 20.79 3.20
C MET A 244 -3.64 21.96 4.16
N ASP A 245 -2.59 22.61 4.62
CA ASP A 245 -2.68 23.79 5.50
C ASP A 245 -3.45 24.92 4.81
N TRP A 246 -3.21 25.13 3.52
CA TRP A 246 -3.96 26.11 2.72
C TRP A 246 -5.46 25.76 2.65
N PHE A 247 -5.82 24.50 2.37
CA PHE A 247 -7.21 24.06 2.37
C PHE A 247 -7.89 24.27 3.73
N GLN A 248 -7.20 23.96 4.83
CA GLN A 248 -7.71 24.16 6.18
C GLN A 248 -7.92 25.64 6.51
N GLN A 249 -6.99 26.50 6.11
CA GLN A 249 -7.12 27.95 6.29
C GLN A 249 -8.29 28.51 5.47
N ALA A 250 -8.44 28.11 4.22
CA ALA A 250 -9.55 28.52 3.36
C ALA A 250 -10.90 28.08 3.94
N ALA A 251 -11.00 26.82 4.40
CA ALA A 251 -12.19 26.29 5.05
C ALA A 251 -12.53 27.07 6.33
N SER A 252 -11.53 27.32 7.17
CA SER A 252 -11.70 28.08 8.42
C SER A 252 -12.15 29.53 8.16
N ALA A 253 -11.60 30.18 7.13
CA ALA A 253 -12.00 31.56 6.76
C ALA A 253 -13.46 31.61 6.29
N LYS A 254 -13.94 30.62 5.53
CA LYS A 254 -15.34 30.50 5.11
C LYS A 254 -16.27 30.23 6.30
N ALA A 255 -15.89 29.32 7.19
CA ALA A 255 -16.65 28.99 8.38
C ALA A 255 -16.84 30.21 9.32
N LYS A 256 -15.77 31.00 9.52
CA LYS A 256 -15.84 32.26 10.31
C LYS A 256 -16.80 33.26 9.70
N GLN A 257 -17.07 33.22 8.40
CA GLN A 257 -18.03 34.11 7.71
C GLN A 257 -19.43 33.48 7.63
N ASN A 258 -19.69 32.34 8.25
CA ASN A 258 -20.92 31.55 8.09
C ASN A 258 -21.27 31.25 6.62
N LYS A 259 -20.26 31.11 5.76
CA LYS A 259 -20.44 30.77 4.34
C LYS A 259 -20.17 29.30 4.11
N PRO A 260 -20.97 28.60 3.26
CA PRO A 260 -20.71 27.23 2.90
C PRO A 260 -19.42 27.09 2.07
N LEU A 261 -18.78 25.94 2.19
CA LEU A 261 -17.76 25.51 1.22
C LEU A 261 -18.48 24.95 0.00
N THR A 262 -18.12 25.45 -1.16
CA THR A 262 -18.64 24.98 -2.45
C THR A 262 -17.48 24.61 -3.35
N TRP A 263 -17.61 23.50 -4.07
CA TRP A 263 -16.66 23.08 -5.09
C TRP A 263 -17.43 22.49 -6.27
N MET A 264 -16.81 22.52 -7.44
CA MET A 264 -17.34 21.85 -8.63
C MET A 264 -16.70 20.47 -8.74
N THR A 265 -17.52 19.46 -8.96
CA THR A 265 -17.04 18.14 -9.35
C THR A 265 -16.78 18.13 -10.86
N PRO A 266 -15.75 17.43 -11.35
CA PRO A 266 -15.62 17.15 -12.77
C PRO A 266 -16.88 16.40 -13.25
N THR A 267 -17.54 16.93 -14.27
CA THR A 267 -18.73 16.30 -14.90
C THR A 267 -18.27 15.37 -16.02
#